data_0f2f7e5e274eac520859c04cc7909b28
#
_entry.id   0f2f7e5e274eac520859c04cc7909b28
#
_cell.length_a   1.000
_cell.length_b   1.000
_cell.length_c   1.000
_cell.angle_alpha   90.00
_cell.angle_beta   90.00
_cell.angle_gamma   90.00
#
_symmetry.space_group_name_H-M   'P 1'
#
loop_
_entity.id
_entity.type
_entity.pdbx_description
1 polymer ?
#
loop_
_entity_poly.entity_id
_entity_poly.type
_entity_poly.pdbx_seq_one_letter_code
_entity_poly.pdbx_strand_id
1 'polypeptide(L)'
;MTKMMLAVLTAFPLALGGVSVAVAVAEEPNTAITVAPKAAVVNDVIAKVGDQAISFNQINTMLNSSAVVGVSVPALGTPERDTARIVVLDKVISANLLYLDAKRQGLDQDPVYQRQMRNFSNGMLAGQYQRRFMAGEITVSEAEVQAFFEETMVADTDMTDDLHTQIEATLRKRKLHERLAEQRKALRKDLEVDVYTANLSPAGDDERADDVPVAEIGEEVITWGDVKASLIAAGKGAVAMDPLAMESDARLPALQGEIDKRIMAHKAREAGLETDPIYRSRFNEFQKTRLVNLHRANLAREREPSVEQLQAYYESNRMDIMQVEMRKIQDVVVKTREEAEALKAKIESGELTMFQAAADYSIAPGAKQQLGEVGWVAAGRAQPAMNKVIFELGPGELGGPVESTEGWHLVTVLDVADAQFDNFEDEETRKLTRRRYIHDQLDSYLMDLRKNEFTVEVYEDNLVRLAQNEADMVARLTEQAAQPGSRTEQRVEEFNKLLPE
;
A
#
# COMPACT_ATOMS: atom_id res chain seq x y z
N MET A 1 -1.67 -36.32 -19.86
CA MET A 1 -2.48 -35.15 -19.44
C MET A 1 -1.54 -34.04 -19.01
N THR A 2 -0.71 -33.52 -19.92
CA THR A 2 0.34 -32.54 -19.56
C THR A 2 0.53 -31.63 -20.75
N LYS A 3 -0.43 -30.70 -20.97
CA LYS A 3 -0.28 -29.59 -21.98
C LYS A 3 -1.51 -28.66 -21.93
N MET A 4 -1.78 -28.04 -20.75
CA MET A 4 -2.83 -27.01 -20.71
C MET A 4 -2.65 -26.04 -19.54
N MET A 5 -1.45 -25.47 -19.44
CA MET A 5 -1.17 -24.46 -18.41
C MET A 5 -0.23 -23.36 -18.92
N LEU A 6 -0.51 -22.88 -20.14
CA LEU A 6 0.31 -21.77 -20.68
C LEU A 6 -0.53 -20.83 -21.56
N ALA A 7 -1.64 -20.33 -21.05
CA ALA A 7 -2.37 -19.27 -21.74
C ALA A 7 -3.40 -18.56 -20.81
N VAL A 8 -2.96 -18.00 -19.69
CA VAL A 8 -3.72 -16.90 -19.02
C VAL A 8 -2.71 -15.93 -18.46
N LEU A 9 -2.07 -15.19 -19.35
CA LEU A 9 -1.25 -14.02 -19.04
C LEU A 9 -1.75 -12.87 -19.91
N THR A 10 -2.86 -12.26 -19.51
CA THR A 10 -3.27 -10.99 -20.11
C THR A 10 -3.49 -9.94 -19.03
N ALA A 11 -2.59 -8.97 -19.06
CA ALA A 11 -2.80 -7.56 -18.77
C ALA A 11 -3.33 -7.15 -17.40
N PHE A 12 -2.41 -6.84 -16.47
CA PHE A 12 -2.68 -5.84 -15.44
C PHE A 12 -1.90 -4.57 -15.76
N PRO A 13 -2.55 -3.40 -15.83
CA PRO A 13 -1.83 -2.14 -16.01
C PRO A 13 -1.02 -1.85 -14.75
N LEU A 14 0.28 -1.70 -14.91
CA LEU A 14 1.17 -1.09 -13.93
C LEU A 14 0.83 0.40 -13.86
N ALA A 15 -0.04 0.78 -12.95
CA ALA A 15 -0.14 2.17 -12.54
C ALA A 15 1.20 2.54 -11.89
N LEU A 16 1.97 3.39 -12.55
CA LEU A 16 3.07 4.16 -11.97
C LEU A 16 2.47 5.24 -11.07
N GLY A 17 1.83 4.81 -10.00
CA GLY A 17 1.41 5.66 -8.90
C GLY A 17 2.31 5.33 -7.72
N GLY A 18 3.11 6.30 -7.29
CA GLY A 18 3.85 6.18 -6.05
C GLY A 18 2.87 5.92 -4.90
N VAL A 19 2.92 4.74 -4.33
CA VAL A 19 2.18 4.42 -3.11
C VAL A 19 2.84 5.18 -1.98
N SER A 20 2.28 6.34 -1.65
CA SER A 20 2.53 6.98 -0.36
C SER A 20 1.80 6.14 0.68
N VAL A 21 2.53 5.34 1.43
CA VAL A 21 2.01 4.69 2.63
C VAL A 21 1.81 5.79 3.68
N ALA A 22 0.60 6.33 3.73
CA ALA A 22 0.14 7.03 4.91
C ALA A 22 -0.03 5.97 6.00
N VAL A 23 0.87 5.99 6.99
CA VAL A 23 0.74 5.17 8.20
C VAL A 23 -0.39 5.77 9.02
N ALA A 24 -1.59 5.25 8.84
CA ALA A 24 -2.65 5.40 9.83
C ALA A 24 -2.26 4.52 11.02
N VAL A 25 -1.89 5.15 12.13
CA VAL A 25 -1.68 4.47 13.42
C VAL A 25 -3.06 4.16 13.97
N ALA A 26 -3.53 2.92 13.79
CA ALA A 26 -4.60 2.38 14.60
C ALA A 26 -3.98 1.88 15.91
N GLU A 27 -4.39 2.45 17.04
CA GLU A 27 -4.12 1.93 18.38
C GLU A 27 -4.89 0.63 18.55
N GLU A 28 -4.17 -0.49 18.71
CA GLU A 28 -4.75 -1.74 19.17
C GLU A 28 -4.57 -1.88 20.69
N PRO A 29 -5.61 -2.33 21.43
CA PRO A 29 -5.50 -2.57 22.86
C PRO A 29 -4.63 -3.78 23.15
N ASN A 30 -3.77 -3.63 24.13
CA ASN A 30 -2.83 -4.60 24.68
C ASN A 30 -3.55 -5.82 25.25
N THR A 31 -3.79 -6.85 24.46
CA THR A 31 -4.19 -8.17 24.92
C THR A 31 -3.01 -9.12 24.84
N ALA A 32 -2.57 -9.62 25.99
CA ALA A 32 -1.52 -10.61 26.11
C ALA A 32 -1.81 -11.82 25.20
N ILE A 33 -1.02 -11.96 24.13
CA ILE A 33 -1.06 -13.14 23.26
C ILE A 33 -0.37 -14.28 23.98
N THR A 34 -1.16 -15.24 24.45
CA THR A 34 -0.66 -16.51 24.92
C THR A 34 -0.04 -17.24 23.74
N VAL A 35 1.27 -17.42 23.78
CA VAL A 35 2.02 -18.17 22.76
C VAL A 35 1.53 -19.61 22.73
N ALA A 36 0.83 -19.98 21.66
CA ALA A 36 0.48 -21.37 21.38
C ALA A 36 1.73 -22.23 21.22
N PRO A 37 1.69 -23.54 21.56
CA PRO A 37 2.84 -24.42 21.51
C PRO A 37 3.42 -24.50 20.11
N LYS A 38 4.75 -24.50 20.06
CA LYS A 38 5.60 -24.60 18.87
C LYS A 38 5.13 -25.78 18.00
N ALA A 39 4.25 -25.52 17.04
CA ALA A 39 3.88 -26.50 16.02
C ALA A 39 5.15 -26.87 15.25
N ALA A 40 5.29 -28.15 14.93
CA ALA A 40 6.38 -28.67 14.10
C ALA A 40 6.57 -27.74 12.89
N VAL A 41 7.80 -27.39 12.57
CA VAL A 41 8.14 -26.54 11.42
C VAL A 41 7.63 -27.28 10.17
N VAL A 42 6.40 -27.03 9.81
CA VAL A 42 5.86 -27.47 8.52
C VAL A 42 6.63 -26.69 7.49
N ASN A 43 7.31 -27.39 6.58
CA ASN A 43 7.99 -26.74 5.47
C ASN A 43 6.92 -26.04 4.61
N ASP A 44 6.79 -24.72 4.80
CA ASP A 44 5.82 -23.86 4.11
C ASP A 44 6.39 -23.25 2.82
N VAL A 45 7.60 -23.64 2.44
CA VAL A 45 8.24 -23.18 1.19
C VAL A 45 7.53 -23.82 -0.01
N ILE A 46 7.01 -22.96 -0.89
CA ILE A 46 6.27 -23.37 -2.09
C ILE A 46 7.03 -23.08 -3.39
N ALA A 47 8.07 -22.26 -3.33
CA ALA A 47 8.97 -22.06 -4.46
C ALA A 47 10.35 -21.57 -3.99
N LYS A 48 11.34 -21.67 -4.88
CA LYS A 48 12.66 -21.08 -4.74
C LYS A 48 13.10 -20.42 -6.04
N VAL A 49 13.80 -19.28 -5.92
CA VAL A 49 14.48 -18.62 -7.03
C VAL A 49 15.93 -18.42 -6.59
N GLY A 50 16.85 -19.22 -7.12
CA GLY A 50 18.22 -19.28 -6.58
C GLY A 50 18.22 -19.63 -5.09
N ASP A 51 18.76 -18.74 -4.26
CA ASP A 51 18.77 -18.86 -2.79
C ASP A 51 17.51 -18.30 -2.10
N GLN A 52 16.61 -17.65 -2.85
CA GLN A 52 15.43 -16.99 -2.31
C GLN A 52 14.26 -17.97 -2.16
N ALA A 53 13.92 -18.33 -0.93
CA ALA A 53 12.74 -19.15 -0.63
C ALA A 53 11.47 -18.27 -0.58
N ILE A 54 10.38 -18.82 -1.12
CA ILE A 54 9.04 -18.21 -1.12
C ILE A 54 8.12 -19.10 -0.32
N SER A 55 7.51 -18.56 0.74
CA SER A 55 6.61 -19.34 1.59
C SER A 55 5.13 -19.14 1.23
N PHE A 56 4.32 -20.12 1.57
CA PHE A 56 2.86 -20.07 1.44
C PHE A 56 2.27 -18.92 2.27
N ASN A 57 2.79 -18.74 3.50
CA ASN A 57 2.34 -17.66 4.36
C ASN A 57 2.66 -16.26 3.78
N GLN A 58 3.83 -16.10 3.14
CA GLN A 58 4.18 -14.86 2.45
C GLN A 58 3.15 -14.52 1.36
N ILE A 59 2.76 -15.49 0.53
CA ILE A 59 1.77 -15.29 -0.54
C ILE A 59 0.40 -14.95 0.05
N ASN A 60 -0.04 -15.62 1.10
CA ASN A 60 -1.30 -15.32 1.77
C ASN A 60 -1.31 -13.92 2.40
N THR A 61 -0.20 -13.51 3.03
CA THR A 61 -0.06 -12.16 3.58
C THR A 61 -0.18 -11.11 2.48
N MET A 62 0.47 -11.33 1.34
CA MET A 62 0.38 -10.42 0.19
C MET A 62 -1.04 -10.37 -0.38
N LEU A 63 -1.73 -11.50 -0.52
CA LEU A 63 -3.12 -11.53 -0.95
C LEU A 63 -4.04 -10.75 -0.01
N ASN A 64 -3.88 -10.92 1.29
CA ASN A 64 -4.72 -10.26 2.29
C ASN A 64 -4.43 -8.76 2.41
N SER A 65 -3.19 -8.31 2.11
CA SER A 65 -2.80 -6.91 2.12
C SER A 65 -3.09 -6.18 0.81
N SER A 66 -3.37 -6.93 -0.26
CA SER A 66 -3.72 -6.39 -1.58
C SER A 66 -5.19 -5.98 -1.62
N ALA A 67 -5.63 -5.12 -0.69
CA ALA A 67 -6.88 -4.41 -0.81
C ALA A 67 -6.79 -3.47 -2.03
N VAL A 68 -6.86 -4.03 -3.22
CA VAL A 68 -7.14 -3.28 -4.43
C VAL A 68 -8.60 -2.87 -4.30
N VAL A 69 -8.86 -1.58 -4.15
CA VAL A 69 -10.20 -1.02 -4.10
C VAL A 69 -11.02 -1.60 -5.27
N GLY A 70 -12.12 -2.30 -4.97
CA GLY A 70 -13.00 -2.90 -5.96
C GLY A 70 -12.68 -4.34 -6.42
N VAL A 71 -11.70 -5.02 -5.83
CA VAL A 71 -11.48 -6.47 -6.05
C VAL A 71 -11.54 -7.17 -4.71
N SER A 72 -12.58 -7.96 -4.49
CA SER A 72 -12.69 -8.78 -3.29
C SER A 72 -11.54 -9.80 -3.25
N VAL A 73 -10.89 -9.90 -2.10
CA VAL A 73 -9.93 -10.98 -1.87
C VAL A 73 -10.72 -12.29 -1.78
N PRO A 74 -10.44 -13.30 -2.63
CA PRO A 74 -11.21 -14.53 -2.59
C PRO A 74 -11.16 -15.18 -1.21
N ALA A 75 -12.28 -15.74 -0.78
CA ALA A 75 -12.42 -16.35 0.54
C ALA A 75 -11.39 -17.47 0.74
N LEU A 76 -11.00 -17.68 2.00
CA LEU A 76 -10.08 -18.77 2.38
C LEU A 76 -10.67 -20.12 2.00
N GLY A 77 -9.85 -21.00 1.44
CA GLY A 77 -10.22 -22.36 1.06
C GLY A 77 -11.03 -22.47 -0.24
N THR A 78 -11.10 -21.43 -1.06
CA THR A 78 -11.81 -21.45 -2.36
C THR A 78 -10.85 -21.65 -3.54
N PRO A 79 -11.32 -22.24 -4.67
CA PRO A 79 -10.52 -22.40 -5.90
C PRO A 79 -10.06 -21.04 -6.50
N GLU A 80 -10.88 -20.00 -6.35
CA GLU A 80 -10.54 -18.64 -6.80
C GLU A 80 -9.33 -18.10 -6.04
N ARG A 81 -9.25 -18.42 -4.74
CA ARG A 81 -8.09 -18.05 -3.92
C ARG A 81 -6.83 -18.79 -4.36
N ASP A 82 -6.94 -20.05 -4.72
CA ASP A 82 -5.81 -20.82 -5.24
C ASP A 82 -5.31 -20.26 -6.57
N THR A 83 -6.22 -19.87 -7.45
CA THR A 83 -5.89 -19.15 -8.69
C THR A 83 -5.18 -17.83 -8.41
N ALA A 84 -5.69 -17.04 -7.48
CA ALA A 84 -5.06 -15.79 -7.07
C ALA A 84 -3.66 -16.00 -6.46
N ARG A 85 -3.44 -17.08 -5.69
CA ARG A 85 -2.12 -17.45 -5.18
C ARG A 85 -1.11 -17.73 -6.29
N ILE A 86 -1.50 -18.43 -7.33
CA ILE A 86 -0.62 -18.73 -8.47
C ILE A 86 -0.20 -17.42 -9.15
N VAL A 87 -1.12 -16.48 -9.35
CA VAL A 87 -0.83 -15.17 -9.94
C VAL A 87 0.14 -14.38 -9.05
N VAL A 88 -0.09 -14.36 -7.74
CA VAL A 88 0.81 -13.66 -6.80
C VAL A 88 2.16 -14.35 -6.73
N LEU A 89 2.20 -15.69 -6.72
CA LEU A 89 3.44 -16.46 -6.72
C LEU A 89 4.31 -16.13 -7.93
N ASP A 90 3.73 -16.08 -9.13
CA ASP A 90 4.49 -15.72 -10.34
C ASP A 90 5.07 -14.28 -10.26
N LYS A 91 4.30 -13.33 -9.73
CA LYS A 91 4.81 -11.97 -9.47
C LYS A 91 5.97 -11.96 -8.47
N VAL A 92 5.90 -12.77 -7.42
CA VAL A 92 6.97 -12.88 -6.41
C VAL A 92 8.21 -13.56 -7.00
N ILE A 93 8.04 -14.59 -7.83
CA ILE A 93 9.14 -15.22 -8.59
C ILE A 93 9.81 -14.17 -9.49
N SER A 94 9.05 -13.43 -10.27
CA SER A 94 9.55 -12.36 -11.15
C SER A 94 10.29 -11.27 -10.38
N ALA A 95 9.78 -10.85 -9.21
CA ALA A 95 10.46 -9.90 -8.34
C ALA A 95 11.79 -10.45 -7.78
N ASN A 96 11.84 -11.74 -7.44
CA ASN A 96 13.07 -12.39 -6.98
C ASN A 96 14.11 -12.52 -8.11
N LEU A 97 13.70 -12.82 -9.34
CA LEU A 97 14.58 -12.83 -10.50
C LEU A 97 15.23 -11.46 -10.71
N LEU A 98 14.43 -10.39 -10.73
CA LEU A 98 14.95 -9.03 -10.85
C LEU A 98 15.86 -8.64 -9.68
N TYR A 99 15.53 -9.05 -8.48
CA TYR A 99 16.37 -8.79 -7.30
C TYR A 99 17.75 -9.44 -7.42
N LEU A 100 17.79 -10.72 -7.78
CA LEU A 100 19.04 -11.46 -7.93
C LEU A 100 19.88 -10.90 -9.11
N ASP A 101 19.22 -10.55 -10.20
CA ASP A 101 19.86 -9.97 -11.36
C ASP A 101 20.42 -8.56 -11.07
N ALA A 102 19.66 -7.73 -10.37
CA ALA A 102 20.14 -6.43 -9.89
C ALA A 102 21.40 -6.55 -9.03
N LYS A 103 21.44 -7.53 -8.13
CA LYS A 103 22.63 -7.83 -7.32
C LYS A 103 23.80 -8.31 -8.18
N ARG A 104 23.55 -9.19 -9.14
CA ARG A 104 24.58 -9.66 -10.09
C ARG A 104 25.20 -8.51 -10.88
N GLN A 105 24.37 -7.51 -11.25
CA GLN A 105 24.82 -6.30 -11.95
C GLN A 105 25.45 -5.24 -11.03
N GLY A 106 25.52 -5.47 -9.72
CA GLY A 106 26.10 -4.54 -8.75
C GLY A 106 25.27 -3.29 -8.48
N LEU A 107 23.96 -3.29 -8.82
CA LEU A 107 23.06 -2.14 -8.58
C LEU A 107 22.83 -1.85 -7.10
N ASP A 108 23.13 -2.81 -6.23
CA ASP A 108 23.16 -2.61 -4.79
C ASP A 108 24.29 -1.70 -4.31
N GLN A 109 25.31 -1.44 -5.16
CA GLN A 109 26.40 -0.50 -4.91
C GLN A 109 26.12 0.91 -5.47
N ASP A 110 24.99 1.11 -6.15
CA ASP A 110 24.62 2.42 -6.69
C ASP A 110 24.54 3.47 -5.56
N PRO A 111 25.20 4.64 -5.70
CA PRO A 111 25.24 5.66 -4.64
C PRO A 111 23.85 6.17 -4.22
N VAL A 112 22.92 6.28 -5.16
CA VAL A 112 21.53 6.70 -4.88
C VAL A 112 20.81 5.63 -4.09
N TYR A 113 20.97 4.37 -4.46
CA TYR A 113 20.41 3.24 -3.72
C TYR A 113 20.99 3.19 -2.29
N GLN A 114 22.28 3.28 -2.14
CA GLN A 114 22.96 3.26 -0.82
C GLN A 114 22.50 4.42 0.08
N ARG A 115 22.34 5.62 -0.47
CA ARG A 115 21.78 6.77 0.26
C ARG A 115 20.36 6.49 0.73
N GLN A 116 19.52 5.91 -0.11
CA GLN A 116 18.14 5.57 0.26
C GLN A 116 18.09 4.51 1.35
N MET A 117 18.99 3.51 1.32
CA MET A 117 19.09 2.50 2.37
C MET A 117 19.50 3.13 3.71
N ARG A 118 20.51 3.99 3.71
CA ARG A 118 20.91 4.73 4.92
C ARG A 118 19.78 5.58 5.47
N ASN A 119 19.11 6.33 4.61
CA ASN A 119 18.01 7.22 5.03
C ASN A 119 16.82 6.45 5.60
N PHE A 120 16.47 5.32 5.01
CA PHE A 120 15.41 4.45 5.52
C PHE A 120 15.79 3.82 6.86
N SER A 121 16.99 3.25 6.97
CA SER A 121 17.53 2.70 8.22
C SER A 121 17.53 3.74 9.33
N ASN A 122 18.11 4.90 9.08
CA ASN A 122 18.19 5.98 10.06
C ASN A 122 16.80 6.47 10.48
N GLY A 123 15.85 6.59 9.54
CA GLY A 123 14.47 6.96 9.84
C GLY A 123 13.76 5.95 10.75
N MET A 124 13.91 4.65 10.45
CA MET A 124 13.32 3.59 11.28
C MET A 124 13.93 3.54 12.67
N LEU A 125 15.26 3.56 12.76
CA LEU A 125 15.98 3.49 14.04
C LEU A 125 15.70 4.72 14.91
N ALA A 126 15.71 5.91 14.32
CA ALA A 126 15.37 7.15 15.02
C ALA A 126 13.93 7.10 15.58
N GLY A 127 12.97 6.63 14.77
CA GLY A 127 11.59 6.48 15.21
C GLY A 127 11.43 5.44 16.32
N GLN A 128 12.15 4.31 16.26
CA GLN A 128 12.13 3.31 17.34
C GLN A 128 12.77 3.86 18.62
N TYR A 129 13.90 4.54 18.51
CA TYR A 129 14.57 5.17 19.64
C TYR A 129 13.67 6.21 20.32
N GLN A 130 13.06 7.08 19.52
CA GLN A 130 12.14 8.09 20.03
C GLN A 130 10.97 7.47 20.80
N ARG A 131 10.31 6.45 20.24
CA ARG A 131 9.19 5.78 20.91
C ARG A 131 9.62 5.08 22.19
N ARG A 132 10.76 4.38 22.18
CA ARG A 132 11.18 3.53 23.31
C ARG A 132 11.82 4.30 24.45
N PHE A 133 12.59 5.34 24.15
CA PHE A 133 13.44 6.01 25.13
C PHE A 133 13.09 7.49 25.37
N MET A 134 12.40 8.14 24.43
CA MET A 134 12.14 9.58 24.53
C MET A 134 10.69 9.93 24.82
N ALA A 135 9.72 9.19 24.29
CA ALA A 135 8.31 9.54 24.45
C ALA A 135 7.86 9.51 25.91
N GLY A 136 8.14 8.40 26.62
CA GLY A 136 7.70 8.21 28.00
C GLY A 136 6.20 8.39 28.17
N GLU A 137 5.73 8.32 29.39
CA GLU A 137 4.33 8.60 29.73
C GLU A 137 4.11 10.13 29.80
N ILE A 138 3.12 10.62 29.04
CA ILE A 138 2.70 12.01 29.03
C ILE A 138 1.32 12.08 29.70
N THR A 139 1.28 12.73 30.87
CA THR A 139 0.03 12.97 31.59
C THR A 139 -0.41 14.43 31.40
N VAL A 140 -1.71 14.62 31.25
CA VAL A 140 -2.36 15.92 31.25
C VAL A 140 -3.32 15.95 32.43
N SER A 141 -3.21 16.94 33.30
CA SER A 141 -4.09 17.09 34.45
C SER A 141 -5.33 17.87 34.06
N GLU A 142 -6.42 17.65 34.82
CA GLU A 142 -7.68 18.39 34.64
C GLU A 142 -7.47 19.91 34.79
N ALA A 143 -6.60 20.34 35.69
CA ALA A 143 -6.25 21.76 35.84
C ALA A 143 -5.62 22.38 34.61
N GLU A 144 -4.82 21.61 33.86
CA GLU A 144 -4.22 22.08 32.60
C GLU A 144 -5.26 22.17 31.47
N VAL A 145 -6.21 21.23 31.43
CA VAL A 145 -7.33 21.26 30.48
C VAL A 145 -8.17 22.49 30.72
N GLN A 146 -8.53 22.75 31.99
CA GLN A 146 -9.33 23.88 32.38
C GLN A 146 -8.61 25.21 32.08
N ALA A 147 -7.32 25.34 32.43
CA ALA A 147 -6.53 26.53 32.15
C ALA A 147 -6.42 26.82 30.65
N PHE A 148 -6.22 25.77 29.82
CA PHE A 148 -6.16 25.91 28.37
C PHE A 148 -7.51 26.35 27.79
N PHE A 149 -8.61 25.80 28.31
CA PHE A 149 -9.95 26.20 27.92
C PHE A 149 -10.22 27.68 28.23
N GLU A 150 -9.91 28.14 29.44
CA GLU A 150 -10.08 29.55 29.86
C GLU A 150 -9.21 30.51 29.05
N GLU A 151 -8.01 30.10 28.65
CA GLU A 151 -7.10 30.90 27.84
C GLU A 151 -7.51 31.03 26.36
N THR A 152 -8.10 29.95 25.79
CA THR A 152 -8.26 29.86 24.33
C THR A 152 -9.69 29.99 23.82
N MET A 153 -10.69 29.78 24.69
CA MET A 153 -12.10 29.80 24.29
C MET A 153 -12.74 31.19 24.51
N VAL A 154 -13.69 31.48 23.63
CA VAL A 154 -14.48 32.72 23.71
C VAL A 154 -15.43 32.64 24.90
N ALA A 155 -15.67 33.78 25.57
CA ALA A 155 -16.66 33.92 26.64
C ALA A 155 -18.02 33.33 26.18
N ASP A 156 -18.69 32.58 27.08
CA ASP A 156 -19.94 31.85 26.84
C ASP A 156 -19.81 30.51 26.04
N THR A 157 -18.61 29.92 25.93
CA THR A 157 -18.44 28.56 25.44
C THR A 157 -18.51 27.57 26.61
N ASP A 158 -19.39 26.55 26.53
CA ASP A 158 -19.45 25.48 27.55
C ASP A 158 -18.43 24.37 27.25
N MET A 159 -17.81 23.85 28.32
CA MET A 159 -16.97 22.67 28.24
C MET A 159 -17.85 21.43 28.03
N THR A 160 -17.78 20.86 26.83
CA THR A 160 -18.39 19.56 26.51
C THR A 160 -17.38 18.42 26.64
N ASP A 161 -17.84 17.18 26.81
CA ASP A 161 -16.96 15.99 26.87
C ASP A 161 -16.08 15.85 25.63
N ASP A 162 -16.62 16.16 24.45
CA ASP A 162 -15.85 16.12 23.20
C ASP A 162 -14.77 17.21 23.17
N LEU A 163 -15.10 18.43 23.60
CA LEU A 163 -14.15 19.55 23.68
C LEU A 163 -13.05 19.26 24.69
N HIS A 164 -13.40 18.72 25.86
CA HIS A 164 -12.45 18.27 26.86
C HIS A 164 -11.45 17.27 26.27
N THR A 165 -11.94 16.23 25.60
CA THR A 165 -11.11 15.21 24.96
C THR A 165 -10.19 15.80 23.89
N GLN A 166 -10.65 16.76 23.08
CA GLN A 166 -9.83 17.45 22.09
C GLN A 166 -8.74 18.31 22.72
N ILE A 167 -9.06 19.03 23.80
CA ILE A 167 -8.09 19.85 24.55
C ILE A 167 -7.03 18.95 25.17
N GLU A 168 -7.44 17.87 25.84
CA GLU A 168 -6.51 16.90 26.44
C GLU A 168 -5.55 16.32 25.37
N ALA A 169 -6.07 15.90 24.22
CA ALA A 169 -5.26 15.39 23.13
C ALA A 169 -4.28 16.47 22.58
N THR A 170 -4.71 17.72 22.49
CA THR A 170 -3.89 18.85 22.06
C THR A 170 -2.76 19.13 23.05
N LEU A 171 -3.06 19.18 24.33
CA LEU A 171 -2.08 19.40 25.40
C LEU A 171 -1.09 18.24 25.49
N ARG A 172 -1.56 17.00 25.39
CA ARG A 172 -0.71 15.79 25.33
C ARG A 172 0.27 15.85 24.17
N LYS A 173 -0.23 16.23 22.99
CA LYS A 173 0.62 16.41 21.78
C LYS A 173 1.65 17.53 21.98
N ARG A 174 1.27 18.67 22.58
CA ARG A 174 2.18 19.79 22.86
C ARG A 174 3.28 19.38 23.83
N LYS A 175 2.91 18.77 24.98
CA LYS A 175 3.88 18.27 25.98
C LYS A 175 4.85 17.24 25.40
N LEU A 176 4.34 16.33 24.56
CA LEU A 176 5.20 15.38 23.86
C LEU A 176 6.19 16.08 22.96
N HIS A 177 5.76 17.07 22.18
CA HIS A 177 6.65 17.86 21.32
C HIS A 177 7.74 18.60 22.11
N GLU A 178 7.38 19.25 23.18
CA GLU A 178 8.30 19.97 24.06
C GLU A 178 9.34 19.02 24.66
N ARG A 179 8.89 17.90 25.23
CA ARG A 179 9.76 16.84 25.78
C ARG A 179 10.73 16.30 24.72
N LEU A 180 10.23 15.99 23.54
CA LEU A 180 11.08 15.48 22.46
C LEU A 180 12.10 16.53 21.98
N ALA A 181 11.73 17.81 21.96
CA ALA A 181 12.64 18.90 21.62
C ALA A 181 13.75 19.05 22.66
N GLU A 182 13.42 19.01 23.95
CA GLU A 182 14.40 19.06 25.04
C GLU A 182 15.39 17.87 24.99
N GLN A 183 14.86 16.67 24.79
CA GLN A 183 15.69 15.48 24.70
C GLN A 183 16.60 15.49 23.46
N ARG A 184 16.09 15.93 22.30
CA ARG A 184 16.93 16.12 21.10
C ARG A 184 18.05 17.13 21.35
N LYS A 185 17.75 18.25 22.02
CA LYS A 185 18.75 19.25 22.41
C LYS A 185 19.81 18.65 23.37
N ALA A 186 19.40 17.79 24.30
CA ALA A 186 20.32 17.10 25.19
C ALA A 186 21.24 16.14 24.42
N LEU A 187 20.69 15.33 23.53
CA LEU A 187 21.46 14.38 22.69
C LEU A 187 22.50 15.06 21.80
N ARG A 188 22.22 16.27 21.31
CA ARG A 188 23.18 17.05 20.49
C ARG A 188 24.41 17.50 21.28
N LYS A 189 24.30 17.67 22.59
CA LYS A 189 25.43 18.11 23.43
C LYS A 189 26.54 17.06 23.57
N ASP A 190 26.18 15.78 23.39
CA ASP A 190 27.07 14.65 23.55
C ASP A 190 27.85 14.31 22.28
N LEU A 191 27.54 14.99 21.16
CA LEU A 191 28.14 14.71 19.85
C LEU A 191 28.65 16.01 19.22
N GLU A 192 29.86 15.97 18.70
CA GLU A 192 30.42 17.04 17.89
C GLU A 192 29.72 17.06 16.53
N VAL A 193 29.12 18.22 16.22
CA VAL A 193 28.36 18.41 14.97
C VAL A 193 28.91 19.65 14.26
N ASP A 194 29.56 19.44 13.14
CA ASP A 194 30.02 20.49 12.26
C ASP A 194 28.97 20.81 11.19
N VAL A 195 28.61 22.09 11.03
CA VAL A 195 27.59 22.52 10.06
C VAL A 195 28.19 23.49 9.05
N TYR A 196 28.09 23.14 7.77
CA TYR A 196 28.61 23.93 6.65
C TYR A 196 27.47 24.78 6.04
N THR A 197 27.07 25.84 6.74
CA THR A 197 25.93 26.70 6.35
C THR A 197 26.10 27.35 4.98
N ALA A 198 27.32 27.63 4.55
CA ALA A 198 27.64 28.13 3.21
C ALA A 198 27.16 27.17 2.10
N ASN A 199 27.18 25.87 2.38
CA ASN A 199 26.72 24.82 1.47
C ASN A 199 25.19 24.66 1.45
N LEU A 200 24.44 25.41 2.24
CA LEU A 200 22.96 25.50 2.21
C LEU A 200 22.46 26.73 1.48
N SER A 201 23.36 27.67 1.10
CA SER A 201 22.96 28.92 0.44
C SER A 201 22.23 28.65 -0.89
N PRO A 202 21.17 29.40 -1.23
CA PRO A 202 20.51 29.32 -2.53
C PRO A 202 21.39 29.69 -3.72
N ALA A 203 22.44 30.47 -3.52
CA ALA A 203 23.32 30.90 -4.59
C ALA A 203 24.11 29.72 -5.18
N GLY A 204 23.93 29.49 -6.50
CA GLY A 204 24.62 28.40 -7.24
C GLY A 204 23.94 27.04 -7.13
N ASP A 205 22.67 26.98 -6.79
CA ASP A 205 21.93 25.72 -6.56
C ASP A 205 21.73 24.88 -7.81
N ASP A 206 21.65 25.48 -8.97
CA ASP A 206 21.36 24.75 -10.23
C ASP A 206 22.44 23.73 -10.60
N GLU A 207 23.62 23.87 -10.01
CA GLU A 207 24.77 22.98 -10.27
C GLU A 207 25.30 22.24 -9.04
N ARG A 208 24.66 22.41 -7.86
CA ARG A 208 25.17 21.76 -6.63
C ARG A 208 24.95 20.26 -6.67
N ALA A 209 26.05 19.52 -6.62
CA ALA A 209 26.04 18.06 -6.60
C ALA A 209 25.43 17.51 -5.29
N ASP A 210 24.74 16.39 -5.38
CA ASP A 210 24.07 15.75 -4.25
C ASP A 210 25.03 15.30 -3.13
N ASP A 211 26.31 15.11 -3.43
CA ASP A 211 27.34 14.64 -2.51
C ASP A 211 28.04 15.76 -1.73
N VAL A 212 27.70 17.04 -1.98
CA VAL A 212 28.26 18.17 -1.25
C VAL A 212 27.93 18.06 0.24
N PRO A 213 28.94 18.03 1.15
CA PRO A 213 28.73 17.99 2.59
C PRO A 213 28.02 19.25 3.08
N VAL A 214 27.00 19.08 3.94
CA VAL A 214 26.29 20.19 4.60
C VAL A 214 26.38 20.09 6.12
N ALA A 215 26.67 18.93 6.66
CA ALA A 215 27.07 18.74 8.05
C ALA A 215 27.85 17.44 8.23
N GLU A 216 28.58 17.33 9.34
CA GLU A 216 29.27 16.11 9.79
C GLU A 216 28.94 15.84 11.26
N ILE A 217 28.76 14.55 11.60
CA ILE A 217 28.51 14.07 12.95
C ILE A 217 29.51 12.94 13.21
N GLY A 218 30.64 13.25 13.83
CA GLY A 218 31.75 12.31 13.89
C GLY A 218 32.21 11.92 12.48
N GLU A 219 32.13 10.62 12.16
CA GLU A 219 32.48 10.09 10.82
C GLU A 219 31.34 10.12 9.80
N GLU A 220 30.14 10.47 10.23
CA GLU A 220 28.96 10.44 9.36
C GLU A 220 28.70 11.78 8.67
N VAL A 221 28.74 11.79 7.34
CA VAL A 221 28.51 12.97 6.51
C VAL A 221 27.05 13.09 6.11
N ILE A 222 26.46 14.25 6.31
CA ILE A 222 25.15 14.64 5.77
C ILE A 222 25.40 15.48 4.52
N THR A 223 24.81 15.06 3.40
CA THR A 223 25.01 15.70 2.11
C THR A 223 23.83 16.60 1.72
N TRP A 224 24.05 17.49 0.74
CA TRP A 224 22.95 18.26 0.14
C TRP A 224 21.82 17.37 -0.39
N GLY A 225 22.17 16.24 -1.00
CA GLY A 225 21.19 15.25 -1.47
C GLY A 225 20.30 14.67 -0.38
N ASP A 226 20.78 14.53 0.86
CA ASP A 226 19.98 14.10 2.01
C ASP A 226 18.98 15.19 2.42
N VAL A 227 19.41 16.44 2.50
CA VAL A 227 18.52 17.57 2.81
C VAL A 227 17.47 17.77 1.72
N LYS A 228 17.87 17.72 0.45
CA LYS A 228 16.96 17.79 -0.70
C LYS A 228 15.90 16.69 -0.67
N ALA A 229 16.29 15.46 -0.36
CA ALA A 229 15.35 14.34 -0.22
C ALA A 229 14.33 14.56 0.92
N SER A 230 14.76 15.17 2.03
CA SER A 230 13.88 15.52 3.15
C SER A 230 12.91 16.65 2.82
N LEU A 231 13.36 17.66 2.08
CA LEU A 231 12.51 18.74 1.58
C LEU A 231 11.44 18.20 0.63
N ILE A 232 11.81 17.35 -0.32
CA ILE A 232 10.87 16.68 -1.24
C ILE A 232 9.84 15.84 -0.47
N ALA A 233 10.27 15.10 0.55
CA ALA A 233 9.39 14.28 1.37
C ALA A 233 8.40 15.12 2.18
N ALA A 234 8.81 16.28 2.69
CA ALA A 234 7.96 17.20 3.41
C ALA A 234 6.92 17.89 2.50
N GLY A 235 7.27 18.16 1.24
CA GLY A 235 6.40 18.82 0.25
C GLY A 235 5.34 17.91 -0.39
N LYS A 236 5.34 16.62 -0.12
CA LYS A 236 4.40 15.64 -0.75
C LYS A 236 2.91 15.81 -0.38
N GLY A 237 2.57 16.76 0.48
CA GLY A 237 1.18 17.11 0.80
C GLY A 237 0.68 18.40 0.12
N ALA A 238 1.56 19.16 -0.52
CA ALA A 238 1.25 20.33 -1.35
C ALA A 238 1.81 20.06 -2.76
N VAL A 239 1.18 20.62 -3.78
CA VAL A 239 1.63 20.59 -5.19
C VAL A 239 3.16 20.56 -5.24
N ALA A 240 3.75 19.61 -5.98
CA ALA A 240 5.18 19.37 -6.06
C ALA A 240 5.94 20.69 -6.24
N MET A 241 6.38 21.28 -5.12
CA MET A 241 7.21 22.47 -5.15
C MET A 241 8.62 22.02 -5.50
N ASP A 242 9.23 22.69 -6.45
CA ASP A 242 10.64 22.53 -6.74
C ASP A 242 11.44 22.75 -5.44
N PRO A 243 12.23 21.76 -4.97
CA PRO A 243 13.04 21.91 -3.76
C PRO A 243 14.02 23.09 -3.83
N LEU A 244 14.38 23.49 -5.06
CA LEU A 244 15.25 24.64 -5.31
C LEU A 244 14.52 25.99 -5.18
N ALA A 245 13.19 26.00 -5.37
CA ALA A 245 12.35 27.16 -5.18
C ALA A 245 11.89 27.37 -3.72
N MET A 246 12.18 26.40 -2.81
CA MET A 246 11.89 26.58 -1.39
C MET A 246 12.80 27.65 -0.80
N GLU A 247 12.20 28.58 -0.05
CA GLU A 247 12.93 29.65 0.63
C GLU A 247 14.08 29.10 1.48
N SER A 248 15.18 29.86 1.58
CA SER A 248 16.36 29.50 2.38
C SER A 248 16.02 29.10 3.82
N ASP A 249 14.92 29.64 4.34
CA ASP A 249 14.46 29.40 5.70
C ASP A 249 14.00 27.96 5.96
N ALA A 250 13.60 27.20 4.93
CA ALA A 250 13.20 25.79 5.08
C ALA A 250 14.41 24.82 5.12
N ARG A 251 15.55 25.20 4.58
CA ARG A 251 16.72 24.33 4.44
C ARG A 251 17.41 24.03 5.75
N LEU A 252 17.59 25.05 6.59
CA LEU A 252 18.21 24.87 7.90
C LEU A 252 17.37 24.00 8.85
N PRO A 253 16.05 24.17 8.98
CA PRO A 253 15.20 23.22 9.69
C PRO A 253 15.25 21.80 9.14
N ALA A 254 15.29 21.64 7.82
CA ALA A 254 15.44 20.33 7.20
C ALA A 254 16.77 19.66 7.56
N LEU A 255 17.89 20.40 7.49
CA LEU A 255 19.19 19.92 7.94
C LEU A 255 19.17 19.56 9.43
N GLN A 256 18.57 20.39 10.28
CA GLN A 256 18.45 20.10 11.71
C GLN A 256 17.68 18.82 11.97
N GLY A 257 16.61 18.58 11.20
CA GLY A 257 15.85 17.33 11.23
C GLY A 257 16.70 16.11 10.82
N GLU A 258 17.54 16.26 9.81
CA GLU A 258 18.49 15.20 9.39
C GLU A 258 19.55 14.91 10.45
N ILE A 259 20.10 15.96 11.08
CA ILE A 259 21.06 15.82 12.20
C ILE A 259 20.39 15.04 13.35
N ASP A 260 19.21 15.46 13.81
CA ASP A 260 18.50 14.78 14.90
C ASP A 260 18.21 13.31 14.58
N LYS A 261 17.76 13.04 13.35
CA LYS A 261 17.49 11.68 12.88
C LYS A 261 18.72 10.80 12.96
N ARG A 262 19.88 11.30 12.55
CA ARG A 262 21.14 10.53 12.57
C ARG A 262 21.65 10.30 13.97
N ILE A 263 21.60 11.30 14.84
CA ILE A 263 21.95 11.17 16.26
C ILE A 263 21.06 10.12 16.93
N MET A 264 19.75 10.18 16.73
CA MET A 264 18.84 9.18 17.30
C MET A 264 19.06 7.78 16.72
N ALA A 265 19.38 7.67 15.43
CA ALA A 265 19.71 6.40 14.80
C ALA A 265 21.01 5.82 15.36
N HIS A 266 22.02 6.66 15.59
CA HIS A 266 23.27 6.24 16.24
C HIS A 266 22.99 5.69 17.65
N LYS A 267 22.25 6.42 18.47
CA LYS A 267 21.83 5.95 19.80
C LYS A 267 20.97 4.67 19.76
N ALA A 268 20.16 4.50 18.73
CA ALA A 268 19.41 3.27 18.50
C ALA A 268 20.34 2.07 18.23
N ARG A 269 21.42 2.27 17.46
CA ARG A 269 22.43 1.24 17.20
C ARG A 269 23.19 0.88 18.48
N GLU A 270 23.63 1.87 19.26
CA GLU A 270 24.24 1.64 20.59
C GLU A 270 23.33 0.83 21.50
N ALA A 271 22.01 1.07 21.44
CA ALA A 271 21.00 0.32 22.19
C ALA A 271 20.61 -1.04 21.57
N GLY A 272 21.27 -1.46 20.48
CA GLY A 272 21.06 -2.75 19.83
C GLY A 272 19.74 -2.87 19.04
N LEU A 273 19.04 -1.77 18.71
CA LEU A 273 17.76 -1.83 18.02
C LEU A 273 17.84 -2.36 16.58
N GLU A 274 19.03 -2.39 15.98
CA GLU A 274 19.25 -3.05 14.67
C GLU A 274 19.03 -4.57 14.72
N THR A 275 19.09 -5.17 15.90
CA THR A 275 18.83 -6.60 16.08
C THR A 275 17.36 -6.96 16.21
N ASP A 276 16.49 -5.95 16.34
CA ASP A 276 15.04 -6.13 16.45
C ASP A 276 14.49 -6.85 15.21
N PRO A 277 13.75 -7.96 15.38
CA PRO A 277 13.21 -8.73 14.26
C PRO A 277 12.30 -7.91 13.32
N ILE A 278 11.53 -6.96 13.87
CA ILE A 278 10.63 -6.09 13.08
C ILE A 278 11.47 -5.13 12.24
N TYR A 279 12.53 -4.54 12.83
CA TYR A 279 13.44 -3.69 12.08
C TYR A 279 14.08 -4.47 10.92
N ARG A 280 14.65 -5.64 11.20
CA ARG A 280 15.31 -6.47 10.17
C ARG A 280 14.38 -6.87 9.04
N SER A 281 13.18 -7.32 9.40
CA SER A 281 12.17 -7.70 8.41
C SER A 281 11.82 -6.54 7.48
N ARG A 282 11.48 -5.38 8.04
CA ARG A 282 11.10 -4.19 7.27
C ARG A 282 12.25 -3.63 6.43
N PHE A 283 13.46 -3.64 6.99
CA PHE A 283 14.65 -3.17 6.26
C PHE A 283 14.96 -4.07 5.06
N ASN A 284 14.92 -5.40 5.25
CA ASN A 284 15.13 -6.36 4.16
C ASN A 284 14.07 -6.26 3.07
N GLU A 285 12.81 -6.07 3.45
CA GLU A 285 11.71 -5.87 2.50
C GLU A 285 11.89 -4.58 1.69
N PHE A 286 12.21 -3.48 2.36
CA PHE A 286 12.47 -2.20 1.70
C PHE A 286 13.67 -2.29 0.76
N GLN A 287 14.78 -2.88 1.22
CA GLN A 287 16.00 -3.10 0.44
C GLN A 287 15.68 -3.85 -0.86
N LYS A 288 14.96 -4.96 -0.75
CA LYS A 288 14.59 -5.80 -1.90
C LYS A 288 13.67 -5.05 -2.86
N THR A 289 12.61 -4.45 -2.35
CA THR A 289 11.65 -3.70 -3.17
C THR A 289 12.34 -2.55 -3.90
N ARG A 290 13.22 -1.82 -3.20
CA ARG A 290 13.92 -0.68 -3.79
C ARG A 290 14.87 -1.08 -4.89
N LEU A 291 15.62 -2.16 -4.69
CA LEU A 291 16.56 -2.67 -5.68
C LEU A 291 15.84 -3.16 -6.94
N VAL A 292 14.73 -3.88 -6.77
CA VAL A 292 13.87 -4.32 -7.88
C VAL A 292 13.32 -3.11 -8.67
N ASN A 293 12.87 -2.06 -7.97
CA ASN A 293 12.35 -0.87 -8.63
C ASN A 293 13.43 -0.09 -9.39
N LEU A 294 14.64 0.01 -8.81
CA LEU A 294 15.77 0.61 -9.49
C LEU A 294 16.12 -0.16 -10.76
N HIS A 295 16.19 -1.48 -10.68
CA HIS A 295 16.50 -2.32 -11.83
C HIS A 295 15.43 -2.21 -12.93
N ARG A 296 14.14 -2.26 -12.56
CA ARG A 296 13.04 -2.04 -13.52
C ARG A 296 13.14 -0.69 -14.23
N ALA A 297 13.46 0.37 -13.48
CA ALA A 297 13.61 1.71 -14.06
C ALA A 297 14.79 1.77 -15.05
N ASN A 298 15.91 1.10 -14.73
CA ASN A 298 17.05 1.00 -15.64
C ASN A 298 16.69 0.20 -16.89
N LEU A 299 16.08 -0.97 -16.74
CA LEU A 299 15.63 -1.80 -17.85
C LEU A 299 14.65 -1.05 -18.77
N ALA A 300 13.70 -0.30 -18.19
CA ALA A 300 12.76 0.51 -18.98
C ALA A 300 13.47 1.60 -19.77
N ARG A 301 14.48 2.24 -19.20
CA ARG A 301 15.29 3.28 -19.87
C ARG A 301 16.16 2.70 -20.97
N GLU A 302 16.79 1.56 -20.74
CA GLU A 302 17.63 0.86 -21.71
C GLU A 302 16.84 0.34 -22.91
N ARG A 303 15.56 0.02 -22.69
CA ARG A 303 14.64 -0.53 -23.69
C ARG A 303 13.64 0.50 -24.21
N GLU A 304 13.93 1.78 -24.01
CA GLU A 304 13.09 2.84 -24.56
C GLU A 304 13.03 2.73 -26.07
N PRO A 305 11.82 2.56 -26.69
CA PRO A 305 11.72 2.38 -28.13
C PRO A 305 11.92 3.70 -28.87
N SER A 306 12.46 3.64 -30.09
CA SER A 306 12.36 4.75 -31.04
C SER A 306 10.90 4.92 -31.51
N VAL A 307 10.59 6.08 -32.08
CA VAL A 307 9.24 6.35 -32.64
C VAL A 307 8.86 5.31 -33.68
N GLU A 308 9.81 4.94 -34.54
CA GLU A 308 9.61 3.95 -35.62
C GLU A 308 9.37 2.54 -35.06
N GLN A 309 10.10 2.14 -34.00
CA GLN A 309 9.88 0.88 -33.34
C GLN A 309 8.52 0.85 -32.63
N LEU A 310 8.13 1.97 -32.04
CA LEU A 310 6.85 2.07 -31.36
C LEU A 310 5.68 2.02 -32.35
N GLN A 311 5.81 2.66 -33.49
CA GLN A 311 4.81 2.61 -34.57
C GLN A 311 4.67 1.18 -35.13
N ALA A 312 5.78 0.53 -35.45
CA ALA A 312 5.77 -0.86 -35.93
C ALA A 312 5.13 -1.82 -34.89
N TYR A 313 5.43 -1.62 -33.61
CA TYR A 313 4.81 -2.38 -32.55
C TYR A 313 3.29 -2.12 -32.44
N TYR A 314 2.86 -0.86 -32.55
CA TYR A 314 1.45 -0.49 -32.58
C TYR A 314 0.70 -1.19 -33.71
N GLU A 315 1.23 -1.13 -34.94
CA GLU A 315 0.62 -1.77 -36.10
C GLU A 315 0.47 -3.29 -35.95
N SER A 316 1.47 -3.92 -35.34
CA SER A 316 1.47 -5.37 -35.09
C SER A 316 0.56 -5.79 -33.95
N ASN A 317 0.29 -4.91 -32.98
CA ASN A 317 -0.44 -5.21 -31.74
C ASN A 317 -1.67 -4.32 -31.56
N ARG A 318 -2.20 -3.76 -32.65
CA ARG A 318 -3.28 -2.77 -32.61
C ARG A 318 -4.50 -3.23 -31.82
N MET A 319 -4.89 -4.50 -31.99
CA MET A 319 -6.05 -5.08 -31.30
C MET A 319 -5.88 -5.18 -29.79
N ASP A 320 -4.63 -5.29 -29.30
CA ASP A 320 -4.31 -5.40 -27.86
C ASP A 320 -4.08 -4.03 -27.20
N ILE A 321 -3.93 -2.98 -28.00
CA ILE A 321 -3.64 -1.60 -27.53
C ILE A 321 -4.92 -0.77 -27.45
N MET A 322 -5.99 -1.22 -28.10
CA MET A 322 -7.30 -0.54 -28.06
C MET A 322 -7.75 -0.22 -26.64
N GLN A 323 -8.32 0.95 -26.47
CA GLN A 323 -9.09 1.23 -25.26
C GLN A 323 -10.33 0.34 -25.26
N VAL A 324 -10.40 -0.56 -24.28
CA VAL A 324 -11.61 -1.33 -24.05
C VAL A 324 -12.72 -0.40 -23.57
N GLU A 325 -13.94 -0.75 -23.91
CA GLU A 325 -15.12 -0.10 -23.38
C GLU A 325 -15.09 -0.04 -21.86
N MET A 326 -15.45 1.12 -21.29
CA MET A 326 -15.51 1.33 -19.85
C MET A 326 -16.89 1.83 -19.44
N ARG A 327 -17.33 1.43 -18.25
CA ARG A 327 -18.56 1.91 -17.62
C ARG A 327 -18.23 2.53 -16.27
N LYS A 328 -18.67 3.77 -16.04
CA LYS A 328 -18.67 4.35 -14.69
C LYS A 328 -19.88 3.85 -13.97
N ILE A 329 -19.69 3.15 -12.86
CA ILE A 329 -20.80 2.46 -12.18
C ILE A 329 -20.99 2.92 -10.74
N GLN A 330 -22.19 2.71 -10.27
CA GLN A 330 -22.58 2.76 -8.88
C GLN A 330 -23.12 1.39 -8.48
N ASP A 331 -22.75 0.89 -7.30
CA ASP A 331 -23.08 -0.45 -6.82
C ASP A 331 -23.69 -0.42 -5.42
N VAL A 332 -24.69 -1.24 -5.20
CA VAL A 332 -25.33 -1.48 -3.90
C VAL A 332 -25.28 -2.97 -3.62
N VAL A 333 -24.65 -3.36 -2.51
CA VAL A 333 -24.51 -4.76 -2.11
C VAL A 333 -25.36 -5.04 -0.88
N VAL A 334 -26.18 -6.09 -0.94
CA VAL A 334 -27.01 -6.55 0.18
C VAL A 334 -26.82 -8.04 0.44
N LYS A 335 -27.28 -8.54 1.58
CA LYS A 335 -26.99 -9.92 2.02
C LYS A 335 -27.78 -10.98 1.25
N THR A 336 -29.01 -10.68 0.90
CA THR A 336 -29.91 -11.67 0.31
C THR A 336 -30.51 -11.19 -1.01
N ARG A 337 -30.92 -12.15 -1.82
CA ARG A 337 -31.58 -11.88 -3.09
C ARG A 337 -32.90 -11.14 -2.91
N GLU A 338 -33.66 -11.52 -1.89
CA GLU A 338 -34.97 -10.93 -1.57
C GLU A 338 -34.81 -9.44 -1.19
N GLU A 339 -33.76 -9.11 -0.42
CA GLU A 339 -33.41 -7.72 -0.10
C GLU A 339 -33.09 -6.93 -1.37
N ALA A 340 -32.29 -7.51 -2.28
CA ALA A 340 -31.91 -6.87 -3.52
C ALA A 340 -33.16 -6.66 -4.44
N GLU A 341 -34.01 -7.65 -4.58
CA GLU A 341 -35.26 -7.53 -5.37
C GLU A 341 -36.23 -6.47 -4.80
N ALA A 342 -36.38 -6.43 -3.48
CA ALA A 342 -37.20 -5.41 -2.80
C ALA A 342 -36.61 -4.01 -2.98
N LEU A 343 -35.27 -3.87 -2.89
CA LEU A 343 -34.57 -2.60 -3.06
C LEU A 343 -34.66 -2.13 -4.52
N LYS A 344 -34.49 -3.06 -5.46
CA LYS A 344 -34.63 -2.79 -6.90
C LYS A 344 -36.02 -2.22 -7.22
N ALA A 345 -37.07 -2.83 -6.71
CA ALA A 345 -38.46 -2.36 -6.91
C ALA A 345 -38.67 -0.92 -6.37
N LYS A 346 -38.07 -0.57 -5.23
CA LYS A 346 -38.11 0.79 -4.67
C LYS A 346 -37.35 1.80 -5.52
N ILE A 347 -36.22 1.40 -6.10
CA ILE A 347 -35.45 2.26 -6.97
C ILE A 347 -36.19 2.47 -8.30
N GLU A 348 -36.74 1.42 -8.90
CA GLU A 348 -37.50 1.48 -10.14
C GLU A 348 -38.82 2.29 -9.99
N SER A 349 -39.43 2.26 -8.81
CA SER A 349 -40.61 3.08 -8.52
C SER A 349 -40.30 4.54 -8.20
N GLY A 350 -39.02 4.89 -8.02
CA GLY A 350 -38.59 6.23 -7.63
C GLY A 350 -38.76 6.54 -6.14
N GLU A 351 -39.14 5.56 -5.30
CA GLU A 351 -39.20 5.70 -3.84
C GLU A 351 -37.82 5.94 -3.23
N LEU A 352 -36.78 5.34 -3.82
CA LEU A 352 -35.37 5.51 -3.44
C LEU A 352 -34.53 5.83 -4.67
N THR A 353 -33.45 6.59 -4.46
CA THR A 353 -32.37 6.71 -5.44
C THR A 353 -31.29 5.67 -5.15
N MET A 354 -30.44 5.33 -6.15
CA MET A 354 -29.27 4.48 -5.94
C MET A 354 -28.34 5.05 -4.86
N PHE A 355 -28.18 6.37 -4.78
CA PHE A 355 -27.38 7.04 -3.75
C PHE A 355 -27.90 6.76 -2.33
N GLN A 356 -29.22 6.88 -2.12
CA GLN A 356 -29.87 6.57 -0.84
C GLN A 356 -29.77 5.07 -0.53
N ALA A 357 -30.00 4.22 -1.53
CA ALA A 357 -29.87 2.78 -1.38
C ALA A 357 -28.44 2.38 -0.96
N ALA A 358 -27.41 2.98 -1.56
CA ALA A 358 -26.03 2.74 -1.21
C ALA A 358 -25.68 3.23 0.21
N ALA A 359 -26.18 4.41 0.60
CA ALA A 359 -25.91 4.99 1.90
C ALA A 359 -26.60 4.23 3.05
N ASP A 360 -27.82 3.75 2.84
CA ASP A 360 -28.68 3.23 3.91
C ASP A 360 -28.70 1.71 4.00
N TYR A 361 -28.47 1.00 2.88
CA TYR A 361 -28.65 -0.46 2.81
C TYR A 361 -27.40 -1.23 2.37
N SER A 362 -26.42 -0.58 1.70
CA SER A 362 -25.26 -1.31 1.20
C SER A 362 -24.33 -1.77 2.33
N ILE A 363 -23.97 -3.06 2.28
CA ILE A 363 -22.99 -3.68 3.19
C ILE A 363 -21.56 -3.54 2.68
N ALA A 364 -21.36 -3.00 1.47
CA ALA A 364 -20.03 -2.82 0.91
C ALA A 364 -19.22 -1.80 1.72
N PRO A 365 -17.92 -2.09 2.02
CA PRO A 365 -17.07 -1.17 2.75
C PRO A 365 -16.95 0.19 2.05
N GLY A 366 -17.22 1.27 2.78
CA GLY A 366 -17.14 2.63 2.25
C GLY A 366 -18.35 3.08 1.41
N ALA A 367 -19.35 2.25 1.19
CA ALA A 367 -20.53 2.58 0.38
C ALA A 367 -21.26 3.84 0.85
N LYS A 368 -21.36 4.05 2.16
CA LYS A 368 -21.98 5.24 2.75
C LYS A 368 -21.22 6.53 2.43
N GLN A 369 -19.89 6.51 2.47
CA GLN A 369 -19.05 7.67 2.20
C GLN A 369 -18.96 7.99 0.70
N GLN A 370 -18.93 6.95 -0.14
CA GLN A 370 -18.81 7.04 -1.59
C GLN A 370 -20.18 7.02 -2.30
N LEU A 371 -21.28 6.88 -1.53
CA LEU A 371 -22.63 6.78 -2.07
C LEU A 371 -22.76 5.66 -3.13
N GLY A 372 -21.99 4.58 -2.97
CA GLY A 372 -21.94 3.44 -3.88
C GLY A 372 -21.14 3.68 -5.16
N GLU A 373 -20.54 4.83 -5.40
CA GLU A 373 -19.73 5.06 -6.60
C GLU A 373 -18.46 4.21 -6.58
N VAL A 374 -18.34 3.30 -7.55
CA VAL A 374 -17.16 2.42 -7.73
C VAL A 374 -16.13 3.06 -8.68
N GLY A 375 -16.59 3.91 -9.59
CA GLY A 375 -15.76 4.52 -10.63
C GLY A 375 -15.80 3.75 -11.95
N TRP A 376 -14.74 3.90 -12.77
CA TRP A 376 -14.66 3.31 -14.09
C TRP A 376 -14.24 1.84 -14.07
N VAL A 377 -15.08 0.98 -14.64
CA VAL A 377 -14.85 -0.46 -14.81
C VAL A 377 -14.63 -0.74 -16.29
N ALA A 378 -13.51 -1.38 -16.64
CA ALA A 378 -13.19 -1.78 -18.01
C ALA A 378 -13.84 -3.13 -18.35
N ALA A 379 -14.22 -3.31 -19.61
CA ALA A 379 -14.77 -4.56 -20.11
C ALA A 379 -13.85 -5.76 -19.81
N GLY A 380 -14.42 -6.84 -19.27
CA GLY A 380 -13.70 -8.05 -18.88
C GLY A 380 -12.95 -7.97 -17.55
N ARG A 381 -13.10 -6.90 -16.75
CA ARG A 381 -12.42 -6.74 -15.45
C ARG A 381 -13.27 -7.15 -14.26
N ALA A 382 -14.58 -7.09 -14.36
CA ALA A 382 -15.49 -7.59 -13.34
C ALA A 382 -15.67 -9.12 -13.43
N GLN A 383 -16.23 -9.74 -12.39
CA GLN A 383 -16.63 -11.15 -12.44
C GLN A 383 -17.56 -11.39 -13.64
N PRO A 384 -17.54 -12.57 -14.29
CA PRO A 384 -18.25 -12.77 -15.54
C PRO A 384 -19.74 -12.40 -15.51
N ALA A 385 -20.47 -12.75 -14.45
CA ALA A 385 -21.88 -12.41 -14.28
C ALA A 385 -22.09 -10.90 -14.13
N MET A 386 -21.27 -10.25 -13.30
CA MET A 386 -21.29 -8.82 -13.09
C MET A 386 -20.88 -8.05 -14.35
N ASN A 387 -19.81 -8.51 -15.01
CA ASN A 387 -19.34 -7.92 -16.26
C ASN A 387 -20.41 -7.93 -17.34
N LYS A 388 -21.14 -9.04 -17.48
CA LYS A 388 -22.26 -9.14 -18.41
C LYS A 388 -23.32 -8.07 -18.12
N VAL A 389 -23.77 -7.95 -16.87
CA VAL A 389 -24.80 -6.98 -16.49
C VAL A 389 -24.30 -5.55 -16.72
N ILE A 390 -23.10 -5.20 -16.25
CA ILE A 390 -22.54 -3.84 -16.39
C ILE A 390 -22.49 -3.40 -17.86
N PHE A 391 -22.08 -4.27 -18.77
CA PHE A 391 -21.85 -3.91 -20.19
C PHE A 391 -23.08 -4.11 -21.08
N GLU A 392 -24.17 -4.68 -20.57
CA GLU A 392 -25.47 -4.69 -21.23
C GLU A 392 -26.32 -3.44 -20.90
N LEU A 393 -25.97 -2.70 -19.82
CA LEU A 393 -26.70 -1.52 -19.36
C LEU A 393 -26.25 -0.24 -20.09
N GLY A 394 -27.22 0.62 -20.39
CA GLY A 394 -26.99 2.00 -20.77
C GLY A 394 -26.88 2.97 -19.60
N PRO A 395 -26.48 4.24 -19.83
CA PRO A 395 -26.42 5.26 -18.79
C PRO A 395 -27.78 5.46 -18.11
N GLY A 396 -27.78 5.41 -16.77
CA GLY A 396 -28.99 5.54 -15.95
C GLY A 396 -29.80 4.27 -15.79
N GLU A 397 -29.48 3.18 -16.48
CA GLU A 397 -30.18 1.91 -16.34
C GLU A 397 -29.74 1.15 -15.10
N LEU A 398 -30.68 0.47 -14.45
CA LEU A 398 -30.49 -0.35 -13.25
C LEU A 398 -30.46 -1.83 -13.63
N GLY A 399 -29.39 -2.52 -13.26
CA GLY A 399 -29.22 -3.96 -13.44
C GLY A 399 -29.12 -4.73 -12.14
N GLY A 400 -29.18 -6.03 -12.25
CA GLY A 400 -29.17 -6.95 -11.13
C GLY A 400 -30.58 -7.44 -10.75
N PRO A 401 -30.73 -8.23 -9.65
CA PRO A 401 -29.67 -8.64 -8.71
C PRO A 401 -28.64 -9.61 -9.32
N VAL A 402 -27.38 -9.40 -9.02
CA VAL A 402 -26.26 -10.30 -9.40
C VAL A 402 -25.60 -10.85 -8.15
N GLU A 403 -25.42 -12.15 -8.09
CA GLU A 403 -24.75 -12.82 -6.96
C GLU A 403 -23.23 -12.72 -7.06
N SER A 404 -22.58 -12.44 -5.94
CA SER A 404 -21.14 -12.53 -5.78
C SER A 404 -20.76 -13.12 -4.41
N THR A 405 -19.46 -13.24 -4.14
CA THR A 405 -18.97 -13.62 -2.80
C THR A 405 -19.24 -12.57 -1.72
N GLU A 406 -19.54 -11.34 -2.10
CA GLU A 406 -19.80 -10.21 -1.19
C GLU A 406 -21.29 -10.09 -0.86
N GLY A 407 -22.16 -10.67 -1.68
CA GLY A 407 -23.60 -10.59 -1.55
C GLY A 407 -24.29 -10.42 -2.91
N TRP A 408 -25.45 -9.76 -2.89
CA TRP A 408 -26.27 -9.49 -4.05
C TRP A 408 -26.15 -8.04 -4.46
N HIS A 409 -25.79 -7.82 -5.73
CA HIS A 409 -25.46 -6.51 -6.29
C HIS A 409 -26.59 -5.94 -7.12
N LEU A 410 -26.86 -4.66 -6.93
CA LEU A 410 -27.62 -3.81 -7.84
C LEU A 410 -26.69 -2.76 -8.43
N VAL A 411 -26.62 -2.66 -9.74
CA VAL A 411 -25.67 -1.79 -10.43
C VAL A 411 -26.39 -0.79 -11.32
N THR A 412 -25.95 0.47 -11.28
CA THR A 412 -26.37 1.49 -12.25
C THR A 412 -25.14 2.01 -12.99
N VAL A 413 -25.26 2.17 -14.30
CA VAL A 413 -24.24 2.82 -15.12
C VAL A 413 -24.44 4.33 -15.06
N LEU A 414 -23.41 5.05 -14.59
CA LEU A 414 -23.43 6.52 -14.49
C LEU A 414 -22.95 7.17 -15.79
N ASP A 415 -21.97 6.56 -16.46
CA ASP A 415 -21.36 7.09 -17.68
C ASP A 415 -20.72 5.95 -18.49
N VAL A 416 -20.51 6.21 -19.78
CA VAL A 416 -20.03 5.24 -20.76
C VAL A 416 -18.85 5.86 -21.51
N ALA A 417 -17.74 5.14 -21.56
CA ALA A 417 -16.65 5.41 -22.49
C ALA A 417 -16.55 4.24 -23.46
N ASP A 418 -16.94 4.48 -24.69
CA ASP A 418 -16.90 3.47 -25.75
C ASP A 418 -15.48 3.03 -26.06
N ALA A 419 -15.33 1.80 -26.57
CA ALA A 419 -14.06 1.32 -27.08
C ALA A 419 -13.61 2.23 -28.22
N GLN A 420 -12.43 2.83 -28.09
CA GLN A 420 -11.86 3.69 -29.12
C GLN A 420 -10.72 2.96 -29.83
N PHE A 421 -10.78 2.97 -31.18
CA PHE A 421 -9.68 2.57 -32.05
C PHE A 421 -8.84 3.82 -32.33
N ASP A 422 -7.96 4.13 -31.36
CA ASP A 422 -7.19 5.35 -31.43
C ASP A 422 -6.13 5.29 -32.55
N ASN A 423 -5.78 6.44 -33.09
CA ASN A 423 -4.72 6.58 -34.05
C ASN A 423 -3.38 6.68 -33.30
N PHE A 424 -2.30 6.13 -33.85
CA PHE A 424 -0.94 6.27 -33.28
C PHE A 424 -0.48 7.72 -33.12
N GLU A 425 -1.04 8.65 -33.93
CA GLU A 425 -0.79 10.09 -33.76
C GLU A 425 -1.32 10.67 -32.45
N ASP A 426 -2.29 10.01 -31.81
CA ASP A 426 -2.79 10.42 -30.51
C ASP A 426 -1.77 10.17 -29.40
N GLU A 427 -1.61 11.15 -28.50
CA GLU A 427 -0.61 11.08 -27.43
C GLU A 427 -0.90 9.96 -26.42
N GLU A 428 -2.17 9.74 -26.07
CA GLU A 428 -2.55 8.68 -25.13
C GLU A 428 -2.35 7.29 -25.73
N THR A 429 -2.68 7.12 -27.01
CA THR A 429 -2.41 5.88 -27.76
C THR A 429 -0.91 5.59 -27.79
N ARG A 430 -0.07 6.58 -28.04
CA ARG A 430 1.39 6.42 -27.96
C ARG A 430 1.87 6.04 -26.56
N LYS A 431 1.33 6.66 -25.52
CA LYS A 431 1.66 6.32 -24.12
C LYS A 431 1.26 4.89 -23.77
N LEU A 432 0.07 4.46 -24.20
CA LEU A 432 -0.40 3.07 -24.02
C LEU A 432 0.49 2.08 -24.76
N THR A 433 0.78 2.37 -26.03
CA THR A 433 1.66 1.54 -26.87
C THR A 433 3.04 1.40 -26.23
N ARG A 434 3.63 2.51 -25.78
CA ARG A 434 4.94 2.51 -25.10
C ARG A 434 4.91 1.69 -23.83
N ARG A 435 3.87 1.82 -22.99
CA ARG A 435 3.73 1.01 -21.76
C ARG A 435 3.67 -0.48 -22.08
N ARG A 436 2.88 -0.85 -23.10
CA ARG A 436 2.76 -2.24 -23.53
C ARG A 436 4.07 -2.78 -24.09
N TYR A 437 4.73 -2.02 -24.95
CA TYR A 437 6.04 -2.38 -25.49
C TYR A 437 7.04 -2.66 -24.35
N ILE A 438 7.20 -1.74 -23.41
CA ILE A 438 8.13 -1.91 -22.27
C ILE A 438 7.74 -3.12 -21.42
N HIS A 439 6.44 -3.37 -21.23
CA HIS A 439 5.95 -4.54 -20.51
C HIS A 439 6.38 -5.84 -21.21
N ASP A 440 6.15 -5.96 -22.50
CA ASP A 440 6.51 -7.16 -23.28
C ASP A 440 8.03 -7.37 -23.34
N GLN A 441 8.81 -6.29 -23.38
CA GLN A 441 10.27 -6.35 -23.29
C GLN A 441 10.72 -6.86 -21.90
N LEU A 442 10.05 -6.42 -20.83
CA LEU A 442 10.33 -6.88 -19.48
C LEU A 442 9.95 -8.36 -19.29
N ASP A 443 8.81 -8.78 -19.83
CA ASP A 443 8.36 -10.17 -19.75
C ASP A 443 9.33 -11.09 -20.51
N SER A 444 9.78 -10.68 -21.69
CA SER A 444 10.79 -11.41 -22.45
C SER A 444 12.10 -11.53 -21.69
N TYR A 445 12.52 -10.46 -21.03
CA TYR A 445 13.71 -10.45 -20.18
C TYR A 445 13.57 -11.38 -18.97
N LEU A 446 12.42 -11.37 -18.30
CA LEU A 446 12.15 -12.27 -17.17
C LEU A 446 12.11 -13.74 -17.59
N MET A 447 11.59 -14.03 -18.79
CA MET A 447 11.65 -15.38 -19.34
C MET A 447 13.09 -15.84 -19.63
N ASP A 448 13.93 -14.94 -20.11
CA ASP A 448 15.35 -15.22 -20.32
C ASP A 448 16.09 -15.49 -19.01
N LEU A 449 15.89 -14.64 -18.00
CA LEU A 449 16.46 -14.85 -16.65
C LEU A 449 16.04 -16.19 -16.06
N ARG A 450 14.75 -16.56 -16.20
CA ARG A 450 14.20 -17.82 -15.70
C ARG A 450 14.76 -19.04 -16.43
N LYS A 451 15.02 -18.92 -17.73
CA LYS A 451 15.49 -20.02 -18.56
C LYS A 451 17.00 -20.23 -18.48
N ASN A 452 17.77 -19.14 -18.46
CA ASN A 452 19.19 -19.19 -18.75
C ASN A 452 20.08 -18.79 -17.56
N GLU A 453 19.56 -18.00 -16.58
CA GLU A 453 20.40 -17.36 -15.58
C GLU A 453 20.16 -17.85 -14.16
N PHE A 454 18.91 -18.10 -13.77
CA PHE A 454 18.56 -18.48 -12.40
C PHE A 454 17.68 -19.72 -12.35
N THR A 455 18.01 -20.62 -11.43
CA THR A 455 17.16 -21.79 -11.15
C THR A 455 15.88 -21.34 -10.46
N VAL A 456 14.75 -21.74 -11.03
CA VAL A 456 13.40 -21.56 -10.44
C VAL A 456 12.81 -22.92 -10.16
N GLU A 457 12.53 -23.19 -8.90
CA GLU A 457 11.89 -24.42 -8.45
C GLU A 457 10.52 -24.07 -7.86
N VAL A 458 9.47 -24.77 -8.30
CA VAL A 458 8.11 -24.66 -7.73
C VAL A 458 7.73 -26.00 -7.13
N TYR A 459 7.36 -25.99 -5.86
CA TYR A 459 7.00 -27.18 -5.10
C TYR A 459 5.46 -27.34 -5.11
N GLU A 460 4.92 -27.82 -6.23
CA GLU A 460 3.47 -27.95 -6.47
C GLU A 460 2.79 -28.79 -5.38
N ASP A 461 3.41 -29.92 -4.98
CA ASP A 461 2.88 -30.77 -3.93
C ASP A 461 2.72 -30.05 -2.59
N ASN A 462 3.67 -29.16 -2.25
CA ASN A 462 3.58 -28.32 -1.05
C ASN A 462 2.47 -27.29 -1.17
N LEU A 463 2.35 -26.64 -2.32
CA LEU A 463 1.30 -25.66 -2.58
C LEU A 463 -0.09 -26.29 -2.44
N VAL A 464 -0.33 -27.41 -3.11
CA VAL A 464 -1.61 -28.14 -3.05
C VAL A 464 -1.91 -28.61 -1.63
N ARG A 465 -0.94 -29.21 -0.95
CA ARG A 465 -1.11 -29.70 0.43
C ARG A 465 -1.44 -28.56 1.41
N LEU A 466 -0.78 -27.42 1.29
CA LEU A 466 -1.00 -26.28 2.18
C LEU A 466 -2.34 -25.59 1.90
N ALA A 467 -2.76 -25.51 0.64
CA ALA A 467 -4.07 -25.01 0.26
C ALA A 467 -5.18 -25.92 0.79
N GLN A 468 -5.04 -27.25 0.68
CA GLN A 468 -5.98 -28.21 1.22
C GLN A 468 -6.07 -28.11 2.74
N ASN A 469 -4.94 -28.00 3.45
CA ASN A 469 -4.93 -27.81 4.91
C ASN A 469 -5.67 -26.55 5.35
N GLU A 470 -5.56 -25.45 4.57
CA GLU A 470 -6.32 -24.23 4.82
C GLU A 470 -7.82 -24.45 4.61
N ALA A 471 -8.22 -25.10 3.54
CA ALA A 471 -9.62 -25.43 3.25
C ALA A 471 -10.24 -26.32 4.35
N ASP A 472 -9.51 -27.36 4.77
CA ASP A 472 -9.94 -28.23 5.86
C ASP A 472 -10.05 -27.52 7.21
N MET A 473 -9.18 -26.53 7.46
CA MET A 473 -9.24 -25.70 8.66
C MET A 473 -10.48 -24.80 8.63
N VAL A 474 -10.75 -24.14 7.50
CA VAL A 474 -11.93 -23.30 7.32
C VAL A 474 -13.21 -24.11 7.48
N ALA A 475 -13.29 -25.29 6.87
CA ALA A 475 -14.45 -26.18 7.00
C ALA A 475 -14.71 -26.55 8.47
N ARG A 476 -13.67 -26.93 9.21
CA ARG A 476 -13.78 -27.25 10.65
C ARG A 476 -14.23 -26.04 11.49
N LEU A 477 -13.70 -24.85 11.23
CA LEU A 477 -14.11 -23.65 11.95
C LEU A 477 -15.56 -23.27 11.65
N THR A 478 -16.00 -23.43 10.41
CA THR A 478 -17.38 -23.19 10.01
C THR A 478 -18.32 -24.19 10.67
N GLU A 479 -17.96 -25.47 10.72
CA GLU A 479 -18.74 -26.50 11.40
C GLU A 479 -18.83 -26.25 12.93
N GLN A 480 -17.73 -25.83 13.55
CA GLN A 480 -17.72 -25.48 14.98
C GLN A 480 -18.58 -24.23 15.26
N ALA A 481 -18.57 -23.24 14.36
CA ALA A 481 -19.40 -22.05 14.49
C ALA A 481 -20.89 -22.32 14.33
N ALA A 482 -21.26 -23.35 13.53
CA ALA A 482 -22.63 -23.78 13.30
C ALA A 482 -23.21 -24.68 14.42
N GLN A 483 -22.40 -25.14 15.37
CA GLN A 483 -22.89 -25.95 16.49
C GLN A 483 -23.71 -25.11 17.47
N PRO A 484 -24.90 -25.56 17.91
CA PRO A 484 -25.69 -24.89 18.94
C PRO A 484 -24.89 -24.65 20.23
N GLY A 485 -24.90 -23.47 20.78
CA GLY A 485 -24.13 -23.11 21.97
C GLY A 485 -22.67 -22.77 21.71
N SER A 486 -22.28 -22.53 20.44
CA SER A 486 -20.93 -22.08 20.11
C SER A 486 -20.58 -20.73 20.77
N ARG A 487 -19.30 -20.51 21.07
CA ARG A 487 -18.82 -19.21 21.60
C ARG A 487 -19.24 -18.01 20.75
N THR A 488 -19.46 -18.21 19.47
CA THR A 488 -19.92 -17.18 18.53
C THR A 488 -21.39 -16.86 18.75
N GLU A 489 -22.25 -17.86 18.94
CA GLU A 489 -23.67 -17.64 19.31
C GLU A 489 -23.78 -16.95 20.67
N GLN A 490 -23.02 -17.37 21.68
CA GLN A 490 -23.01 -16.74 22.99
C GLN A 490 -22.59 -15.26 22.92
N ARG A 491 -21.58 -14.92 22.11
CA ARG A 491 -21.16 -13.52 21.89
C ARG A 491 -22.20 -12.69 21.14
N VAL A 492 -22.89 -13.28 20.17
CA VAL A 492 -24.00 -12.61 19.44
C VAL A 492 -25.20 -12.42 20.37
N GLU A 493 -25.53 -13.40 21.22
CA GLU A 493 -26.58 -13.24 22.24
C GLU A 493 -26.20 -12.20 23.30
N GLU A 494 -24.94 -12.19 23.78
CA GLU A 494 -24.45 -11.17 24.70
C GLU A 494 -24.48 -9.77 24.08
N PHE A 495 -24.07 -9.65 22.82
CA PHE A 495 -24.10 -8.39 22.08
C PHE A 495 -25.54 -7.90 21.88
N ASN A 496 -26.45 -8.79 21.50
CA ASN A 496 -27.87 -8.44 21.33
C ASN A 496 -28.57 -8.03 22.63
N LYS A 497 -28.09 -8.53 23.80
CA LYS A 497 -28.58 -8.09 25.12
C LYS A 497 -28.07 -6.70 25.53
N LEU A 498 -27.04 -6.19 24.88
CA LEU A 498 -26.48 -4.86 25.13
C LEU A 498 -27.05 -3.77 24.23
N LEU A 499 -27.86 -4.14 23.22
CA LEU A 499 -28.56 -3.17 22.38
C LEU A 499 -29.80 -2.67 23.13
N PRO A 500 -30.01 -1.35 23.22
CA PRO A 500 -31.25 -0.81 23.80
C PRO A 500 -32.45 -1.14 22.91
N GLU A 501 -33.62 -1.46 23.53
CA GLU A 501 -34.89 -1.69 22.85
C GLU A 501 -35.38 -0.44 22.09
#